data_de26fb222de08a09915526663cfdf503
#
_entry.id   de26fb222de08a09915526663cfdf503
#
_cell.length_a   1.000
_cell.length_b   1.000
_cell.length_c   1.000
_cell.angle_alpha   90.00
_cell.angle_beta   90.00
_cell.angle_gamma   90.00
#
_symmetry.space_group_name_H-M   'P 1'
#
loop_
_entity.id
_entity.type
_entity.pdbx_description
1 polymer ?
#
loop_
_entity_poly.entity_id
_entity_poly.type
_entity_poly.pdbx_seq_one_letter_code
_entity_poly.pdbx_strand_id
1 'polypeptide(L)'
;MDKYLPTGNEMLSIPRLAETGGAVEDVTFLYMGCKGLIDLRGAQDEALMAPFVEVNGTALPLKDLCWERLGFWVPRFHCKAGPLEVEGTLLAPTGERGFGYRLALRSAGEACSVRFGLAGCWAGAWHCVNEEKPIKGRRGCFHSLWNDGPVFDMTCGTPLFAFAPMSDAPCRCDFEQEEKGVRYRLVHEADLAPGESCAATVWWGFGYEEVSAATSAKEMLRQGWQTELDRTLAWLARRSADLGDEALTRWYNTNLFFCIHFSTGVTLDTEELVLVTSRSPRYYVSAAYWDRDSLLWSFPAILQADPTLARRMLDHVFGRQRRNLGVHSRFIDGTVLEPGFELDELMAPVLALERYVAATGDRAVLQKENVRQGVEEILEKLTARRHPQTALYETCLLYTSDAADE
;
A
#
# COMPACT_ATOMS: atom_id res chain seq x y z
N MET A 1 22.90 1.39 -4.01
CA MET A 1 21.56 0.79 -4.04
C MET A 1 20.66 1.79 -3.35
N ASP A 2 19.72 2.35 -4.07
CA ASP A 2 18.78 3.32 -3.50
C ASP A 2 17.98 2.64 -2.39
N LYS A 3 17.85 3.33 -1.27
CA LYS A 3 17.06 2.85 -0.15
C LYS A 3 15.66 3.44 -0.24
N TYR A 4 14.66 2.63 0.09
CA TYR A 4 13.27 3.02 0.05
C TYR A 4 12.59 2.82 1.40
N LEU A 5 11.66 3.71 1.69
CA LEU A 5 10.79 3.66 2.87
C LEU A 5 9.39 3.24 2.45
N PRO A 6 8.97 1.99 2.68
CA PRO A 6 7.60 1.60 2.39
C PRO A 6 6.63 2.25 3.37
N THR A 7 5.46 2.64 2.86
CA THR A 7 4.31 3.13 3.64
C THR A 7 3.01 2.80 2.93
N GLY A 8 1.88 3.16 3.49
CA GLY A 8 0.55 2.93 2.93
C GLY A 8 -0.51 2.73 3.99
N ASN A 9 -1.70 2.40 3.53
CA ASN A 9 -2.85 2.00 4.34
C ASN A 9 -3.53 0.75 3.73
N GLU A 10 -4.70 0.37 4.18
CA GLU A 10 -5.43 -0.78 3.65
C GLU A 10 -5.82 -0.64 2.18
N MET A 11 -6.01 0.59 1.66
CA MET A 11 -6.42 0.85 0.28
C MET A 11 -5.22 0.94 -0.68
N LEU A 12 -4.19 1.68 -0.28
CA LEU A 12 -3.04 1.99 -1.11
C LEU A 12 -1.74 1.55 -0.44
N SER A 13 -0.76 1.09 -1.22
CA SER A 13 0.61 0.98 -0.76
C SER A 13 1.57 1.83 -1.60
N ILE A 14 2.57 2.37 -0.95
CA ILE A 14 3.65 3.16 -1.54
C ILE A 14 4.94 2.42 -1.20
N PRO A 15 5.32 1.44 -2.03
CA PRO A 15 6.46 0.57 -1.73
C PRO A 15 7.80 1.29 -1.86
N ARG A 16 7.89 2.33 -2.70
CA ARG A 16 9.14 3.03 -2.96
C ARG A 16 9.00 4.54 -2.78
N LEU A 17 9.12 4.99 -1.51
CA LEU A 17 9.45 6.36 -1.17
C LEU A 17 10.98 6.45 -1.05
N ALA A 18 11.63 7.19 -1.94
CA ALA A 18 13.09 7.26 -1.98
C ALA A 18 13.66 8.00 -0.75
N GLU A 19 14.62 7.39 -0.06
CA GLU A 19 15.33 8.06 1.04
C GLU A 19 16.07 9.31 0.58
N THR A 20 16.52 9.33 -0.67
CA THR A 20 17.14 10.51 -1.29
C THR A 20 16.08 11.36 -1.98
N GLY A 21 15.92 12.60 -1.53
CA GLY A 21 15.03 13.59 -2.15
C GLY A 21 13.54 13.41 -1.86
N GLY A 22 13.10 12.32 -1.22
CA GLY A 22 11.69 12.12 -0.82
C GLY A 22 10.73 11.84 -1.98
N ALA A 23 11.23 11.34 -3.11
CA ALA A 23 10.41 11.02 -4.27
C ALA A 23 9.58 9.75 -4.07
N VAL A 24 8.34 9.75 -4.55
CA VAL A 24 7.47 8.57 -4.67
C VAL A 24 7.64 8.01 -6.08
N GLU A 25 8.18 6.81 -6.18
CA GLU A 25 8.44 6.14 -7.46
C GLU A 25 7.22 5.40 -8.00
N ASP A 26 6.45 4.78 -7.07
CA ASP A 26 5.25 4.03 -7.39
C ASP A 26 4.18 4.13 -6.30
N VAL A 27 2.93 4.01 -6.73
CA VAL A 27 1.74 3.88 -5.87
C VAL A 27 0.94 2.69 -6.38
N THR A 28 0.55 1.79 -5.47
CA THR A 28 -0.14 0.57 -5.85
C THR A 28 -1.48 0.40 -5.13
N PHE A 29 -2.40 -0.29 -5.77
CA PHE A 29 -3.68 -0.70 -5.19
C PHE A 29 -4.11 -2.06 -5.72
N LEU A 30 -4.87 -2.78 -4.90
CA LEU A 30 -5.44 -4.07 -5.29
C LEU A 30 -6.74 -3.86 -6.07
N TYR A 31 -6.96 -4.70 -7.10
CA TYR A 31 -8.11 -4.61 -7.98
C TYR A 31 -8.67 -6.02 -8.27
N MET A 32 -9.88 -6.30 -7.78
CA MET A 32 -10.50 -7.63 -7.89
C MET A 32 -10.73 -8.04 -9.34
N GLY A 33 -11.24 -7.12 -10.17
CA GLY A 33 -11.52 -7.38 -11.59
C GLY A 33 -10.27 -7.72 -12.41
N CYS A 34 -9.08 -7.29 -11.96
CA CYS A 34 -7.80 -7.68 -12.54
C CYS A 34 -7.12 -8.82 -11.78
N LYS A 35 -7.71 -9.29 -10.68
CA LYS A 35 -7.20 -10.37 -9.84
C LYS A 35 -5.83 -10.13 -9.20
N GLY A 36 -5.41 -8.87 -9.03
CA GLY A 36 -4.07 -8.57 -8.54
C GLY A 36 -3.81 -7.11 -8.23
N LEU A 37 -2.55 -6.74 -8.28
CA LEU A 37 -2.04 -5.41 -7.97
C LEU A 37 -1.95 -4.56 -9.23
N ILE A 38 -2.41 -3.33 -9.14
CA ILE A 38 -2.17 -2.28 -10.12
C ILE A 38 -1.11 -1.35 -9.56
N ASP A 39 -0.10 -1.07 -10.36
CA ASP A 39 1.05 -0.26 -10.01
C ASP A 39 1.17 0.96 -10.94
N LEU A 40 1.08 2.15 -10.37
CA LEU A 40 1.28 3.41 -11.06
C LEU A 40 2.74 3.83 -10.93
N ARG A 41 3.39 4.16 -12.05
CA ARG A 41 4.83 4.46 -12.08
C ARG A 41 5.12 5.81 -12.74
N GLY A 42 6.25 6.36 -12.32
CA GLY A 42 6.94 7.42 -13.03
C GLY A 42 7.57 6.97 -14.35
N ALA A 43 8.13 7.92 -15.09
CA ALA A 43 8.94 7.65 -16.27
C ALA A 43 10.33 7.10 -15.85
N GLN A 44 11.11 6.61 -16.83
CA GLN A 44 12.42 5.99 -16.54
C GLN A 44 13.36 6.90 -15.74
N ASP A 45 13.36 8.20 -16.04
CA ASP A 45 14.26 9.18 -15.44
C ASP A 45 13.52 10.22 -14.58
N GLU A 46 12.24 10.00 -14.28
CA GLU A 46 11.41 10.95 -13.55
C GLU A 46 10.41 10.19 -12.66
N ALA A 47 10.43 10.46 -11.37
CA ALA A 47 9.53 9.84 -10.40
C ALA A 47 8.06 10.10 -10.72
N LEU A 48 7.17 9.24 -10.23
CA LEU A 48 5.73 9.47 -10.27
C LEU A 48 5.41 10.82 -9.60
N MET A 49 6.12 11.12 -8.49
CA MET A 49 5.94 12.34 -7.71
C MET A 49 7.21 12.64 -6.93
N ALA A 50 7.66 13.89 -6.95
CA ALA A 50 8.79 14.35 -6.15
C ALA A 50 8.52 15.73 -5.55
N PRO A 51 8.90 15.97 -4.28
CA PRO A 51 8.86 17.31 -3.70
C PRO A 51 9.93 18.19 -4.33
N PHE A 52 9.61 19.47 -4.51
CA PHE A 52 10.56 20.48 -4.94
C PHE A 52 10.45 21.76 -4.12
N VAL A 53 11.55 22.50 -4.05
CA VAL A 53 11.64 23.80 -3.41
C VAL A 53 12.48 24.74 -4.27
N GLU A 54 12.01 25.95 -4.47
CA GLU A 54 12.71 27.05 -5.13
C GLU A 54 12.73 28.27 -4.20
N VAL A 55 13.85 28.97 -4.15
CA VAL A 55 14.01 30.23 -3.38
C VAL A 55 14.45 31.32 -4.33
N ASN A 56 13.71 32.41 -4.38
CA ASN A 56 13.98 33.55 -5.24
C ASN A 56 14.21 33.14 -6.71
N GLY A 57 13.41 32.17 -7.20
CA GLY A 57 13.47 31.62 -8.55
C GLY A 57 14.60 30.59 -8.81
N THR A 58 15.37 30.22 -7.79
CA THR A 58 16.44 29.20 -7.90
C THR A 58 15.99 27.92 -7.26
N ALA A 59 16.03 26.80 -8.02
CA ALA A 59 15.73 25.47 -7.51
C ALA A 59 16.79 25.01 -6.53
N LEU A 60 16.35 24.50 -5.36
CA LEU A 60 17.23 23.98 -4.33
C LEU A 60 17.03 22.45 -4.20
N PRO A 61 18.11 21.67 -4.27
CA PRO A 61 18.00 20.22 -4.10
C PRO A 61 17.70 19.86 -2.64
N LEU A 62 16.76 18.96 -2.43
CA LEU A 62 16.51 18.33 -1.13
C LEU A 62 17.54 17.20 -0.93
N LYS A 63 18.51 17.44 -0.07
CA LYS A 63 19.64 16.51 0.20
C LYS A 63 19.77 16.27 1.71
N ASP A 64 20.47 15.18 2.03
CA ASP A 64 20.80 14.83 3.43
C ASP A 64 19.54 14.75 4.30
N LEU A 65 18.49 14.08 3.80
CA LEU A 65 17.22 13.94 4.49
C LEU A 65 17.40 13.11 5.77
N CYS A 66 17.03 13.71 6.91
CA CYS A 66 16.97 13.01 8.19
C CYS A 66 15.56 12.42 8.36
N TRP A 67 15.44 11.10 8.27
CA TRP A 67 14.16 10.42 8.29
C TRP A 67 13.79 9.91 9.68
N GLU A 68 12.52 10.00 10.00
CA GLU A 68 11.87 9.35 11.13
C GLU A 68 10.53 8.73 10.69
N ARG A 69 9.94 7.90 11.53
CA ARG A 69 8.62 7.32 11.33
C ARG A 69 7.71 7.66 12.51
N LEU A 70 6.70 8.50 12.29
CA LEU A 70 5.69 8.77 13.29
C LEU A 70 4.85 7.52 13.51
N GLY A 71 4.63 7.13 14.77
CA GLY A 71 3.90 5.91 15.11
C GLY A 71 4.50 4.65 14.44
N PHE A 72 5.82 4.64 14.16
CA PHE A 72 6.57 3.56 13.51
C PHE A 72 6.24 3.32 12.03
N TRP A 73 5.31 4.11 11.44
CA TRP A 73 4.83 3.85 10.08
C TRP A 73 4.79 5.06 9.15
N VAL A 74 4.35 6.23 9.60
CA VAL A 74 4.23 7.43 8.77
C VAL A 74 5.61 8.07 8.57
N PRO A 75 6.19 8.08 7.35
CA PRO A 75 7.52 8.64 7.11
C PRO A 75 7.47 10.16 7.12
N ARG A 76 8.45 10.75 7.80
CA ARG A 76 8.72 12.18 7.85
C ARG A 76 10.21 12.44 7.71
N PHE A 77 10.57 13.44 6.94
CA PHE A 77 11.95 13.90 6.83
C PHE A 77 12.10 15.36 7.23
N HIS A 78 13.31 15.69 7.64
CA HIS A 78 13.78 17.06 7.84
C HIS A 78 15.06 17.26 7.06
N CYS A 79 15.24 18.44 6.46
CA CYS A 79 16.50 18.82 5.84
C CYS A 79 16.65 20.34 5.81
N LYS A 80 17.85 20.82 5.39
CA LYS A 80 18.10 22.22 5.07
C LYS A 80 18.23 22.38 3.57
N ALA A 81 17.54 23.36 3.00
CA ALA A 81 17.63 23.73 1.60
C ALA A 81 17.90 25.23 1.50
N GLY A 82 19.18 25.63 1.34
CA GLY A 82 19.59 27.02 1.37
C GLY A 82 19.21 27.71 2.68
N PRO A 83 18.45 28.82 2.65
CA PRO A 83 18.00 29.52 3.84
C PRO A 83 16.77 28.87 4.53
N LEU A 84 16.30 27.71 4.05
CA LEU A 84 15.08 27.08 4.55
C LEU A 84 15.39 25.83 5.38
N GLU A 85 14.61 25.66 6.46
CA GLU A 85 14.36 24.38 7.08
C GLU A 85 13.13 23.77 6.39
N VAL A 86 13.24 22.52 5.93
CA VAL A 86 12.19 21.82 5.18
C VAL A 86 11.80 20.55 5.92
N GLU A 87 10.51 20.38 6.14
CA GLU A 87 9.90 19.14 6.60
C GLU A 87 9.00 18.58 5.51
N GLY A 88 9.12 17.28 5.22
CA GLY A 88 8.19 16.57 4.36
C GLY A 88 7.59 15.36 5.06
N THR A 89 6.29 15.20 4.99
CA THR A 89 5.58 14.05 5.59
C THR A 89 4.63 13.43 4.58
N LEU A 90 4.70 12.10 4.43
CA LEU A 90 3.81 11.33 3.58
C LEU A 90 2.84 10.53 4.45
N LEU A 91 1.55 10.84 4.38
CA LEU A 91 0.49 10.22 5.19
C LEU A 91 -0.51 9.51 4.30
N ALA A 92 -0.65 8.20 4.43
CA ALA A 92 -1.78 7.44 3.93
C ALA A 92 -2.76 7.19 5.09
N PRO A 93 -3.84 7.99 5.22
CA PRO A 93 -4.72 7.90 6.37
C PRO A 93 -5.50 6.59 6.39
N THR A 94 -5.69 6.02 7.57
CA THR A 94 -6.48 4.80 7.75
C THR A 94 -7.93 5.01 7.31
N GLY A 95 -8.46 4.12 6.48
CA GLY A 95 -9.81 4.16 5.95
C GLY A 95 -10.00 4.98 4.69
N GLU A 96 -8.98 5.71 4.25
CA GLU A 96 -9.09 6.61 3.11
C GLU A 96 -8.55 6.00 1.81
N ARG A 97 -9.20 6.34 0.70
CA ARG A 97 -8.75 5.96 -0.66
C ARG A 97 -7.77 7.00 -1.21
N GLY A 98 -6.68 7.19 -0.50
CA GLY A 98 -5.71 8.20 -0.88
C GLY A 98 -4.59 8.37 0.11
N PHE A 99 -3.79 9.41 -0.14
CA PHE A 99 -2.70 9.84 0.72
C PHE A 99 -2.47 11.34 0.60
N GLY A 100 -1.83 11.93 1.59
CA GLY A 100 -1.39 13.32 1.60
C GLY A 100 0.13 13.44 1.62
N TYR A 101 0.68 14.34 0.83
CA TYR A 101 2.07 14.75 0.95
C TYR A 101 2.11 16.20 1.42
N ARG A 102 2.58 16.40 2.64
CA ARG A 102 2.71 17.74 3.26
C ARG A 102 4.16 18.19 3.19
N LEU A 103 4.36 19.43 2.76
CA LEU A 103 5.62 20.16 2.89
C LEU A 103 5.42 21.34 3.82
N ALA A 104 6.31 21.50 4.80
CA ALA A 104 6.38 22.66 5.68
C ALA A 104 7.77 23.28 5.56
N LEU A 105 7.80 24.61 5.37
CA LEU A 105 9.01 25.38 5.16
C LEU A 105 9.10 26.45 6.24
N ARG A 106 10.31 26.70 6.72
CA ARG A 106 10.61 27.78 7.65
C ARG A 106 11.86 28.54 7.19
N SER A 107 11.77 29.86 7.12
CA SER A 107 12.97 30.67 6.86
C SER A 107 13.88 30.72 8.08
N ALA A 108 15.15 30.37 7.91
CA ALA A 108 16.14 30.30 9.01
C ALA A 108 16.68 31.67 9.44
N GLY A 109 16.46 32.75 8.69
CA GLY A 109 16.96 34.05 9.09
C GLY A 109 16.91 35.16 8.05
N GLU A 110 16.50 34.88 6.81
CA GLU A 110 16.42 35.86 5.73
C GLU A 110 15.02 35.87 5.14
N ALA A 111 14.57 37.06 4.68
CA ALA A 111 13.32 37.13 3.92
C ALA A 111 13.53 36.52 2.54
N CYS A 112 12.61 35.66 2.10
CA CYS A 112 12.69 34.99 0.81
C CYS A 112 11.32 34.71 0.19
N SER A 113 11.25 34.78 -1.13
CA SER A 113 10.11 34.28 -1.88
C SER A 113 10.32 32.81 -2.21
N VAL A 114 9.35 31.95 -1.87
CA VAL A 114 9.45 30.51 -2.03
C VAL A 114 8.38 30.00 -2.99
N ARG A 115 8.78 29.05 -3.84
CA ARG A 115 7.89 28.19 -4.62
C ARG A 115 8.18 26.76 -4.25
N PHE A 116 7.17 26.00 -3.91
CA PHE A 116 7.34 24.61 -3.45
C PHE A 116 6.12 23.77 -3.80
N GLY A 117 6.26 22.48 -3.74
CA GLY A 117 5.16 21.57 -4.03
C GLY A 117 5.63 20.22 -4.55
N LEU A 118 4.83 19.64 -5.44
CA LEU A 118 5.07 18.33 -6.01
C LEU A 118 5.15 18.42 -7.54
N ALA A 119 6.11 17.72 -8.12
CA ALA A 119 6.25 17.58 -9.56
C ALA A 119 6.52 16.11 -9.90
N GLY A 120 6.16 15.67 -11.09
CA GLY A 120 6.43 14.31 -11.53
C GLY A 120 5.86 14.01 -12.91
N CYS A 121 6.03 12.75 -13.30
CA CYS A 121 5.54 12.23 -14.55
C CYS A 121 4.84 10.89 -14.30
N TRP A 122 3.54 10.82 -14.62
CA TRP A 122 2.85 9.55 -14.63
C TRP A 122 3.03 8.85 -15.98
N ALA A 123 3.87 7.81 -16.03
CA ALA A 123 4.17 7.09 -17.27
C ALA A 123 3.12 6.04 -17.62
N GLY A 124 2.43 5.45 -16.64
CA GLY A 124 1.41 4.43 -16.91
C GLY A 124 1.08 3.58 -15.70
N ALA A 125 0.44 2.45 -15.97
CA ALA A 125 0.05 1.46 -14.99
C ALA A 125 0.49 0.06 -15.43
N TRP A 126 0.81 -0.79 -14.44
CA TRP A 126 1.20 -2.18 -14.64
C TRP A 126 0.33 -3.09 -13.78
N HIS A 127 -0.01 -4.24 -14.33
CA HIS A 127 -0.60 -5.33 -13.58
C HIS A 127 0.51 -6.23 -13.06
N CYS A 128 0.52 -6.50 -11.75
CA CYS A 128 1.59 -7.21 -11.08
C CYS A 128 1.04 -8.40 -10.27
N VAL A 129 1.25 -9.61 -10.81
CA VAL A 129 1.04 -10.91 -10.15
C VAL A 129 2.01 -11.89 -10.80
N ASN A 130 3.01 -12.37 -10.08
CA ASN A 130 4.16 -13.17 -10.58
C ASN A 130 4.98 -12.49 -11.69
N GLU A 131 4.32 -11.73 -12.54
CA GLU A 131 4.91 -10.98 -13.64
C GLU A 131 4.41 -9.54 -13.61
N GLU A 132 5.21 -8.63 -14.16
CA GLU A 132 4.83 -7.24 -14.38
C GLU A 132 4.43 -7.03 -15.84
N LYS A 133 3.16 -6.70 -16.09
CA LYS A 133 2.64 -6.47 -17.43
C LYS A 133 2.09 -5.05 -17.56
N PRO A 134 2.58 -4.25 -18.53
CA PRO A 134 2.02 -2.93 -18.77
C PRO A 134 0.56 -3.04 -19.20
N ILE A 135 -0.29 -2.23 -18.58
CA ILE A 135 -1.70 -2.11 -18.94
C ILE A 135 -1.78 -1.23 -20.18
N LYS A 136 -2.34 -1.81 -21.25
CA LYS A 136 -2.57 -1.08 -22.51
C LYS A 136 -3.81 -0.21 -22.36
N GLY A 137 -3.68 1.09 -22.59
CA GLY A 137 -4.77 2.04 -22.53
C GLY A 137 -4.30 3.46 -22.83
N ARG A 138 -5.27 4.35 -22.98
CA ARG A 138 -5.00 5.78 -23.16
C ARG A 138 -4.93 6.44 -21.78
N ARG A 139 -3.79 7.04 -21.49
CA ARG A 139 -3.61 7.93 -20.32
C ARG A 139 -4.20 9.29 -20.66
N GLY A 140 -4.90 9.89 -19.72
CA GLY A 140 -5.46 11.22 -19.83
C GLY A 140 -5.14 12.05 -18.60
N CYS A 141 -5.09 13.38 -18.81
CA CYS A 141 -5.19 14.36 -17.76
C CYS A 141 -6.03 15.52 -18.27
N PHE A 142 -6.99 15.92 -17.47
CA PHE A 142 -7.89 17.02 -17.82
C PHE A 142 -8.25 17.82 -16.58
N HIS A 143 -8.69 19.07 -16.78
CA HIS A 143 -9.20 19.90 -15.69
C HIS A 143 -10.64 19.48 -15.37
N SER A 144 -10.90 19.16 -14.11
CA SER A 144 -12.21 18.79 -13.61
C SER A 144 -12.81 19.92 -12.77
N LEU A 145 -14.12 20.14 -12.92
CA LEU A 145 -14.87 21.06 -12.08
C LEU A 145 -15.20 20.48 -10.68
N TRP A 146 -15.03 19.19 -10.47
CA TRP A 146 -15.30 18.54 -9.19
C TRP A 146 -14.26 18.88 -8.11
N ASN A 147 -13.00 18.97 -8.51
CA ASN A 147 -11.90 19.34 -7.62
C ASN A 147 -11.26 20.67 -7.98
N ASP A 148 -11.79 21.36 -9.01
CA ASP A 148 -11.19 22.56 -9.59
C ASP A 148 -9.68 22.38 -9.85
N GLY A 149 -9.34 21.25 -10.46
CA GLY A 149 -7.96 20.85 -10.65
C GLY A 149 -7.81 19.69 -11.63
N PRO A 150 -6.61 19.12 -11.76
CA PRO A 150 -6.36 18.02 -12.67
C PRO A 150 -6.99 16.72 -12.15
N VAL A 151 -7.46 15.90 -13.08
CA VAL A 151 -7.77 14.49 -12.89
C VAL A 151 -6.95 13.66 -13.86
N PHE A 152 -6.31 12.65 -13.37
CA PHE A 152 -5.55 11.69 -14.14
C PHE A 152 -6.38 10.41 -14.27
N ASP A 153 -6.59 9.94 -15.48
CA ASP A 153 -7.36 8.73 -15.75
C ASP A 153 -6.69 7.81 -16.77
N MET A 154 -7.09 6.56 -16.75
CA MET A 154 -6.67 5.59 -17.75
C MET A 154 -7.88 4.90 -18.36
N THR A 155 -8.07 5.11 -19.65
CA THR A 155 -9.12 4.42 -20.42
C THR A 155 -8.56 3.14 -21.00
N CYS A 156 -8.85 2.00 -20.35
CA CYS A 156 -8.33 0.67 -20.74
C CYS A 156 -9.38 -0.45 -20.66
N GLY A 157 -10.64 -0.11 -20.35
CA GLY A 157 -11.68 -1.10 -20.08
C GLY A 157 -11.64 -1.61 -18.66
N THR A 158 -10.67 -2.46 -18.32
CA THR A 158 -10.41 -2.95 -16.96
C THR A 158 -8.89 -2.97 -16.72
N PRO A 159 -8.35 -2.38 -15.64
CA PRO A 159 -9.07 -1.68 -14.57
C PRO A 159 -9.60 -0.30 -14.99
N LEU A 160 -10.72 0.13 -14.41
CA LEU A 160 -11.15 1.52 -14.42
C LEU A 160 -10.59 2.20 -13.17
N PHE A 161 -9.83 3.27 -13.33
CA PHE A 161 -9.34 4.07 -12.21
C PHE A 161 -9.02 5.49 -12.64
N ALA A 162 -9.13 6.38 -11.67
CA ALA A 162 -8.64 7.74 -11.75
C ALA A 162 -7.99 8.13 -10.42
N PHE A 163 -7.16 9.16 -10.47
CA PHE A 163 -6.61 9.80 -9.27
C PHE A 163 -6.57 11.32 -9.47
N ALA A 164 -6.79 12.03 -8.39
CA ALA A 164 -6.91 13.49 -8.42
C ALA A 164 -6.25 14.13 -7.21
N PRO A 165 -5.45 15.21 -7.40
CA PRO A 165 -4.92 16.00 -6.30
C PRO A 165 -5.90 17.10 -5.89
N MET A 166 -5.90 17.40 -4.58
CA MET A 166 -6.47 18.63 -4.02
C MET A 166 -5.54 19.19 -2.96
N SER A 167 -5.43 20.51 -2.87
CA SER A 167 -4.56 21.16 -1.90
C SER A 167 -5.33 21.95 -0.84
N ASP A 168 -4.76 21.99 0.38
CA ASP A 168 -5.25 22.81 1.49
C ASP A 168 -4.78 24.29 1.43
N ALA A 169 -3.98 24.64 0.42
CA ALA A 169 -3.49 25.97 0.14
C ALA A 169 -3.65 26.34 -1.35
N PRO A 170 -3.65 27.63 -1.74
CA PRO A 170 -3.67 27.99 -3.13
C PRO A 170 -2.58 27.28 -3.92
N CYS A 171 -3.00 26.58 -4.98
CA CYS A 171 -2.13 25.73 -5.76
C CYS A 171 -2.36 25.95 -7.26
N ARG A 172 -1.28 26.26 -7.99
CA ARG A 172 -1.32 26.25 -9.45
C ARG A 172 -0.91 24.87 -9.94
N CYS A 173 -1.70 24.29 -10.83
CA CYS A 173 -1.37 23.05 -11.49
C CYS A 173 -1.08 23.30 -12.97
N ASP A 174 0.14 22.95 -13.36
CA ASP A 174 0.55 22.87 -14.76
C ASP A 174 0.67 21.38 -15.13
N PHE A 175 0.10 20.96 -16.26
CA PHE A 175 0.28 19.59 -16.76
C PHE A 175 0.40 19.57 -18.29
N GLU A 176 1.16 18.60 -18.78
CA GLU A 176 1.41 18.38 -20.19
C GLU A 176 1.37 16.88 -20.50
N GLN A 177 0.59 16.52 -21.54
CA GLN A 177 0.52 15.14 -21.98
C GLN A 177 1.57 14.92 -23.07
N GLU A 178 2.52 14.04 -22.76
CA GLU A 178 3.62 13.66 -23.64
C GLU A 178 3.52 12.17 -24.03
N GLU A 179 4.33 11.76 -25.01
CA GLU A 179 4.42 10.34 -25.40
C GLU A 179 4.84 9.44 -24.23
N LYS A 180 5.78 9.90 -23.40
CA LYS A 180 6.32 9.16 -22.25
C LYS A 180 5.40 9.14 -21.02
N GLY A 181 4.41 10.03 -20.94
CA GLY A 181 3.53 10.13 -19.79
C GLY A 181 2.80 11.48 -19.69
N VAL A 182 2.16 11.68 -18.55
CA VAL A 182 1.59 12.96 -18.17
C VAL A 182 2.52 13.61 -17.15
N ARG A 183 3.26 14.62 -17.60
CA ARG A 183 4.10 15.44 -16.70
C ARG A 183 3.24 16.49 -16.03
N TYR A 184 3.46 16.73 -14.74
CA TYR A 184 2.70 17.72 -13.99
C TYR A 184 3.53 18.43 -12.94
N ARG A 185 3.05 19.58 -12.51
CA ARG A 185 3.64 20.38 -11.44
C ARG A 185 2.55 21.09 -10.63
N LEU A 186 2.51 20.81 -9.33
CA LEU A 186 1.63 21.43 -8.34
C LEU A 186 2.45 22.43 -7.53
N VAL A 187 2.15 23.73 -7.67
CA VAL A 187 3.01 24.82 -7.18
C VAL A 187 2.26 25.66 -6.15
N HIS A 188 2.85 25.81 -4.98
CA HIS A 188 2.50 26.79 -3.95
C HIS A 188 3.53 27.92 -3.94
N GLU A 189 3.09 29.13 -3.61
CA GLU A 189 3.94 30.31 -3.51
C GLU A 189 3.71 31.03 -2.18
N ALA A 190 4.78 31.48 -1.54
CA ALA A 190 4.72 32.27 -0.32
C ALA A 190 5.93 33.19 -0.19
N ASP A 191 5.73 34.34 0.43
CA ASP A 191 6.80 35.24 0.86
C ASP A 191 6.99 35.04 2.37
N LEU A 192 8.21 34.66 2.79
CA LEU A 192 8.53 34.39 4.18
C LEU A 192 9.43 35.49 4.74
N ALA A 193 9.01 36.11 5.84
CA ALA A 193 9.89 36.91 6.67
C ALA A 193 10.89 36.01 7.47
N PRO A 194 11.95 36.59 8.03
CA PRO A 194 12.88 35.85 8.87
C PRO A 194 12.16 35.09 10.02
N GLY A 195 12.34 33.77 10.09
CA GLY A 195 11.73 32.89 11.10
C GLY A 195 10.27 32.50 10.82
N GLU A 196 9.65 33.05 9.76
CA GLU A 196 8.29 32.72 9.36
C GLU A 196 8.23 31.34 8.70
N SER A 197 7.06 30.70 8.80
CA SER A 197 6.79 29.36 8.27
C SER A 197 5.55 29.35 7.39
N CYS A 198 5.57 28.50 6.38
CA CYS A 198 4.38 28.13 5.60
C CYS A 198 4.30 26.60 5.45
N ALA A 199 3.13 26.09 5.13
CA ALA A 199 2.95 24.68 4.82
C ALA A 199 1.81 24.49 3.83
N ALA A 200 1.90 23.43 3.03
CA ALA A 200 0.83 22.99 2.16
C ALA A 200 0.80 21.46 2.10
N THR A 201 -0.41 20.91 2.01
CA THR A 201 -0.66 19.49 1.82
C THR A 201 -1.35 19.29 0.48
N VAL A 202 -0.83 18.38 -0.32
CA VAL A 202 -1.51 17.88 -1.51
C VAL A 202 -2.09 16.51 -1.18
N TRP A 203 -3.41 16.41 -1.22
CA TRP A 203 -4.17 15.17 -1.02
C TRP A 203 -4.44 14.50 -2.36
N TRP A 204 -4.03 13.26 -2.52
CA TRP A 204 -4.25 12.44 -3.69
C TRP A 204 -5.36 11.44 -3.41
N GLY A 205 -6.52 11.63 -4.05
CA GLY A 205 -7.64 10.71 -3.96
C GLY A 205 -7.66 9.74 -5.14
N PHE A 206 -8.10 8.51 -4.87
CA PHE A 206 -8.22 7.43 -5.85
C PHE A 206 -9.66 6.95 -5.95
N GLY A 207 -10.06 6.52 -7.14
CA GLY A 207 -11.39 6.01 -7.39
C GLY A 207 -11.51 5.40 -8.78
N TYR A 208 -12.73 5.04 -9.18
CA TYR A 208 -13.00 4.47 -10.50
C TYR A 208 -12.87 5.48 -11.63
N GLU A 209 -13.24 6.71 -11.35
CA GLU A 209 -13.37 7.76 -12.34
C GLU A 209 -13.27 9.15 -11.65
N GLU A 210 -13.43 10.22 -12.41
CA GLU A 210 -13.29 11.61 -11.99
C GLU A 210 -13.95 11.92 -10.64
N VAL A 211 -15.25 11.61 -10.50
CA VAL A 211 -16.03 12.00 -9.31
C VAL A 211 -15.54 11.27 -8.08
N SER A 212 -15.31 9.97 -8.18
CA SER A 212 -14.86 9.16 -7.04
C SER A 212 -13.45 9.52 -6.60
N ALA A 213 -12.53 9.79 -7.53
CA ALA A 213 -11.18 10.23 -7.22
C ALA A 213 -11.17 11.63 -6.57
N ALA A 214 -11.89 12.59 -7.16
CA ALA A 214 -12.02 13.94 -6.62
C ALA A 214 -12.71 13.94 -5.25
N THR A 215 -13.74 13.12 -5.06
CA THR A 215 -14.43 13.00 -3.76
C THR A 215 -13.51 12.43 -2.69
N SER A 216 -12.72 11.40 -3.00
CA SER A 216 -11.73 10.84 -2.06
C SER A 216 -10.71 11.89 -1.61
N ALA A 217 -10.17 12.69 -2.55
CA ALA A 217 -9.27 13.80 -2.21
C ALA A 217 -9.96 14.87 -1.36
N LYS A 218 -11.20 15.22 -1.70
CA LYS A 218 -12.00 16.25 -1.02
C LYS A 218 -12.37 15.85 0.40
N GLU A 219 -12.66 14.58 0.65
CA GLU A 219 -12.96 14.10 2.00
C GLU A 219 -11.74 14.22 2.92
N MET A 220 -10.55 13.80 2.48
CA MET A 220 -9.31 13.97 3.23
C MET A 220 -8.99 15.47 3.46
N LEU A 221 -9.15 16.28 2.43
CA LEU A 221 -8.97 17.75 2.55
C LEU A 221 -9.92 18.35 3.57
N ARG A 222 -11.19 17.95 3.57
CA ARG A 222 -12.21 18.44 4.51
C ARG A 222 -11.94 18.04 5.96
N GLN A 223 -11.46 16.82 6.20
CA GLN A 223 -11.03 16.36 7.53
C GLN A 223 -9.80 17.14 8.01
N GLY A 224 -8.90 17.46 7.08
CA GLY A 224 -7.69 18.23 7.33
C GLY A 224 -6.54 17.38 7.90
N TRP A 225 -5.33 17.92 7.70
CA TRP A 225 -4.09 17.21 8.00
C TRP A 225 -4.00 16.69 9.44
N GLN A 226 -4.28 17.54 10.42
CA GLN A 226 -4.10 17.16 11.82
C GLN A 226 -5.06 16.06 12.24
N THR A 227 -6.33 16.16 11.83
CA THR A 227 -7.33 15.12 12.12
C THR A 227 -6.95 13.77 11.54
N GLU A 228 -6.51 13.75 10.28
CA GLU A 228 -6.10 12.52 9.59
C GLU A 228 -4.83 11.91 10.20
N LEU A 229 -3.86 12.75 10.55
CA LEU A 229 -2.64 12.30 11.23
C LEU A 229 -2.97 11.73 12.60
N ASP A 230 -3.74 12.42 13.43
CA ASP A 230 -4.09 11.98 14.79
C ASP A 230 -4.89 10.68 14.75
N ARG A 231 -5.84 10.54 13.81
CA ARG A 231 -6.63 9.31 13.59
C ARG A 231 -5.71 8.13 13.24
N THR A 232 -4.78 8.37 12.32
CA THR A 232 -3.82 7.34 11.89
C THR A 232 -2.87 6.95 13.02
N LEU A 233 -2.29 7.93 13.73
CA LEU A 233 -1.41 7.65 14.86
C LEU A 233 -2.13 6.92 16.00
N ALA A 234 -3.38 7.26 16.28
CA ALA A 234 -4.19 6.54 17.25
C ALA A 234 -4.50 5.10 16.83
N TRP A 235 -4.69 4.85 15.52
CA TRP A 235 -4.86 3.50 14.97
C TRP A 235 -3.57 2.67 15.12
N LEU A 236 -2.41 3.26 14.81
CA LEU A 236 -1.09 2.63 14.96
C LEU A 236 -0.78 2.35 16.44
N ALA A 237 -1.00 3.32 17.32
CA ALA A 237 -0.71 3.19 18.76
C ALA A 237 -1.50 2.04 19.43
N ARG A 238 -2.76 1.82 19.02
CA ARG A 238 -3.56 0.70 19.56
C ARG A 238 -3.03 -0.69 19.16
N ARG A 239 -2.18 -0.78 18.15
CA ARG A 239 -1.61 -2.02 17.61
C ARG A 239 -0.14 -2.20 17.92
N SER A 240 0.52 -1.14 18.35
CA SER A 240 1.94 -1.17 18.71
C SER A 240 2.15 -1.90 20.04
N ALA A 241 3.28 -2.58 20.15
CA ALA A 241 3.78 -3.15 21.38
C ALA A 241 5.00 -2.37 21.89
N ASP A 242 5.11 -2.22 23.21
CA ASP A 242 6.32 -1.79 23.87
C ASP A 242 7.08 -3.02 24.37
N LEU A 243 8.30 -3.21 23.89
CA LEU A 243 9.15 -4.37 24.23
C LEU A 243 10.23 -4.04 25.29
N GLY A 244 10.17 -2.84 25.89
CA GLY A 244 11.09 -2.40 26.94
C GLY A 244 12.48 -1.97 26.43
N ASP A 245 12.77 -2.13 25.15
CA ASP A 245 13.95 -1.62 24.45
C ASP A 245 13.51 -0.79 23.25
N GLU A 246 14.04 0.42 23.10
CA GLU A 246 13.58 1.35 22.05
C GLU A 246 13.89 0.84 20.64
N ALA A 247 15.08 0.27 20.42
CA ALA A 247 15.48 -0.23 19.11
C ALA A 247 14.66 -1.44 18.69
N LEU A 248 14.43 -2.38 19.63
CA LEU A 248 13.61 -3.56 19.42
C LEU A 248 12.14 -3.19 19.22
N THR A 249 11.60 -2.26 20.01
CA THR A 249 10.24 -1.75 19.88
C THR A 249 10.02 -1.12 18.49
N ARG A 250 10.97 -0.29 18.04
CA ARG A 250 10.93 0.33 16.70
C ARG A 250 10.99 -0.71 15.59
N TRP A 251 11.95 -1.63 15.69
CA TRP A 251 12.10 -2.71 14.71
C TRP A 251 10.85 -3.59 14.61
N TYR A 252 10.31 -4.02 15.75
CA TYR A 252 9.12 -4.85 15.81
C TYR A 252 7.91 -4.15 15.18
N ASN A 253 7.57 -2.94 15.65
CA ASN A 253 6.38 -2.24 15.18
C ASN A 253 6.46 -1.82 13.70
N THR A 254 7.65 -1.42 13.22
CA THR A 254 7.84 -1.12 11.78
C THR A 254 7.56 -2.36 10.93
N ASN A 255 8.08 -3.54 11.33
CA ASN A 255 7.83 -4.78 10.59
C ASN A 255 6.39 -5.27 10.76
N LEU A 256 5.76 -5.08 11.91
CA LEU A 256 4.35 -5.38 12.11
C LEU A 256 3.45 -4.59 11.14
N PHE A 257 3.66 -3.26 11.04
CA PHE A 257 2.87 -2.44 10.12
C PHE A 257 3.19 -2.74 8.65
N PHE A 258 4.45 -3.05 8.34
CA PHE A 258 4.78 -3.58 7.01
C PHE A 258 4.02 -4.87 6.74
N CYS A 259 4.01 -5.83 7.68
CA CYS A 259 3.26 -7.07 7.55
C CYS A 259 1.76 -6.79 7.33
N ILE A 260 1.12 -5.95 8.17
CA ILE A 260 -0.29 -5.61 8.04
C ILE A 260 -0.59 -5.00 6.66
N HIS A 261 0.12 -3.94 6.26
CA HIS A 261 -0.21 -3.16 5.07
C HIS A 261 0.33 -3.76 3.77
N PHE A 262 1.24 -4.73 3.81
CA PHE A 262 1.77 -5.37 2.61
C PHE A 262 1.31 -6.82 2.39
N SER A 263 0.80 -7.52 3.41
CA SER A 263 0.22 -8.86 3.24
C SER A 263 -1.32 -8.86 3.18
N THR A 264 -1.95 -7.75 3.51
CA THR A 264 -3.40 -7.56 3.40
C THR A 264 -3.72 -6.26 2.67
N GLY A 265 -4.90 -6.16 2.10
CA GLY A 265 -5.40 -4.92 1.54
C GLY A 265 -6.87 -5.01 1.15
N VAL A 266 -7.46 -3.86 0.89
CA VAL A 266 -8.82 -3.74 0.40
C VAL A 266 -8.77 -3.38 -1.07
N THR A 267 -9.53 -4.10 -1.89
CA THR A 267 -9.57 -3.85 -3.34
C THR A 267 -10.30 -2.55 -3.65
N LEU A 268 -9.78 -1.79 -4.61
CA LEU A 268 -10.35 -0.49 -4.98
C LEU A 268 -11.77 -0.64 -5.56
N ASP A 269 -12.02 -1.73 -6.28
CA ASP A 269 -13.27 -1.96 -7.03
C ASP A 269 -14.38 -2.63 -6.21
N THR A 270 -14.08 -3.56 -5.32
CA THR A 270 -15.14 -4.28 -4.57
C THR A 270 -15.14 -3.99 -3.08
N GLU A 271 -14.15 -3.24 -2.57
CA GLU A 271 -13.96 -2.95 -1.15
C GLU A 271 -13.83 -4.20 -0.26
N GLU A 272 -13.44 -5.31 -0.88
CA GLU A 272 -13.24 -6.55 -0.15
C GLU A 272 -11.81 -6.64 0.38
N LEU A 273 -11.68 -7.09 1.63
CA LEU A 273 -10.37 -7.48 2.16
C LEU A 273 -9.88 -8.71 1.41
N VAL A 274 -8.65 -8.63 0.92
CA VAL A 274 -7.93 -9.75 0.32
C VAL A 274 -6.56 -9.92 0.94
N LEU A 275 -6.01 -11.12 0.79
CA LEU A 275 -4.69 -11.48 1.26
C LEU A 275 -3.77 -11.68 0.06
N VAL A 276 -2.52 -11.27 0.21
CA VAL A 276 -1.50 -11.36 -0.84
C VAL A 276 -0.15 -11.67 -0.19
N THR A 277 0.78 -12.20 -0.95
CA THR A 277 2.15 -12.36 -0.47
C THR A 277 2.81 -11.01 -0.26
N SER A 278 2.64 -10.07 -1.22
CA SER A 278 3.13 -8.71 -1.07
C SER A 278 2.35 -7.71 -1.93
N ARG A 279 2.10 -6.53 -1.38
CA ARG A 279 1.63 -5.36 -2.14
C ARG A 279 2.78 -4.55 -2.75
N SER A 280 3.97 -5.11 -2.82
CA SER A 280 5.09 -4.53 -3.57
C SER A 280 5.18 -5.16 -4.96
N PRO A 281 5.14 -4.35 -6.03
CA PRO A 281 5.28 -4.88 -7.39
C PRO A 281 6.70 -5.40 -7.68
N ARG A 282 7.67 -5.07 -6.79
CA ARG A 282 9.09 -5.51 -6.93
C ARG A 282 9.39 -6.83 -6.23
N TYR A 283 8.42 -7.37 -5.50
CA TYR A 283 8.53 -8.73 -5.00
C TYR A 283 8.10 -9.70 -6.11
N TYR A 284 8.89 -10.75 -6.34
CA TYR A 284 8.77 -11.59 -7.55
C TYR A 284 7.38 -12.22 -7.75
N VAL A 285 6.67 -12.55 -6.66
CA VAL A 285 5.30 -13.08 -6.73
C VAL A 285 4.22 -12.03 -6.48
N SER A 286 4.61 -10.83 -5.98
CA SER A 286 3.73 -9.68 -5.81
C SER A 286 2.36 -10.04 -5.17
N ALA A 287 1.24 -9.75 -5.83
CA ALA A 287 -0.11 -9.95 -5.31
C ALA A 287 -0.67 -11.37 -5.50
N ALA A 288 0.17 -12.36 -5.73
CA ALA A 288 -0.26 -13.75 -5.67
C ALA A 288 -0.57 -14.15 -4.21
N TYR A 289 -1.44 -15.14 -4.04
CA TYR A 289 -1.87 -15.63 -2.74
C TYR A 289 -1.38 -17.06 -2.48
N TRP A 290 -0.79 -17.25 -1.29
CA TRP A 290 -0.46 -18.52 -0.68
C TRP A 290 -1.06 -18.59 0.73
N ASP A 291 -1.68 -19.71 1.10
CA ASP A 291 -2.16 -19.93 2.47
C ASP A 291 -0.99 -19.94 3.47
N ARG A 292 0.13 -20.54 3.10
CA ARG A 292 1.37 -20.58 3.91
C ARG A 292 1.83 -19.17 4.28
N ASP A 293 2.04 -18.30 3.28
CA ASP A 293 2.56 -16.94 3.48
C ASP A 293 1.60 -16.09 4.32
N SER A 294 0.32 -16.16 4.00
CA SER A 294 -0.69 -15.36 4.67
C SER A 294 -1.02 -15.87 6.07
N LEU A 295 -1.07 -17.21 6.28
CA LEU A 295 -1.64 -17.78 7.50
C LEU A 295 -0.60 -18.37 8.46
N LEU A 296 0.54 -18.84 7.98
CA LEU A 296 1.59 -19.35 8.86
C LEU A 296 2.60 -18.25 9.23
N TRP A 297 2.86 -17.29 8.35
CA TRP A 297 3.87 -16.26 8.56
C TRP A 297 3.29 -14.91 8.96
N SER A 298 2.31 -14.37 8.22
CA SER A 298 1.75 -13.03 8.49
C SER A 298 0.67 -13.04 9.59
N PHE A 299 -0.22 -14.00 9.55
CA PHE A 299 -1.37 -14.09 10.46
C PHE A 299 -1.02 -14.07 11.96
N PRO A 300 0.02 -14.77 12.46
CA PRO A 300 0.33 -14.77 13.88
C PRO A 300 0.64 -13.38 14.45
N ALA A 301 1.39 -12.56 13.71
CA ALA A 301 1.68 -11.18 14.12
C ALA A 301 0.44 -10.29 14.05
N ILE A 302 -0.36 -10.45 13.00
CA ILE A 302 -1.62 -9.71 12.83
C ILE A 302 -2.62 -10.08 13.93
N LEU A 303 -2.75 -11.37 14.27
CA LEU A 303 -3.65 -11.84 15.33
C LEU A 303 -3.33 -11.19 16.70
N GLN A 304 -2.05 -11.04 17.01
CA GLN A 304 -1.64 -10.38 18.25
C GLN A 304 -1.99 -8.89 18.27
N ALA A 305 -1.82 -8.20 17.16
CA ALA A 305 -2.01 -6.77 17.06
C ALA A 305 -3.47 -6.35 16.78
N ASP A 306 -4.19 -7.13 15.97
CA ASP A 306 -5.56 -6.87 15.52
C ASP A 306 -6.35 -8.14 15.32
N PRO A 307 -6.95 -8.72 16.39
CA PRO A 307 -7.79 -9.90 16.27
C PRO A 307 -9.00 -9.70 15.35
N THR A 308 -9.47 -8.47 15.17
CA THR A 308 -10.57 -8.16 14.24
C THR A 308 -10.13 -8.32 12.79
N LEU A 309 -8.94 -7.85 12.45
CA LEU A 309 -8.37 -8.06 11.13
C LEU A 309 -8.08 -9.55 10.89
N ALA A 310 -7.50 -10.24 11.88
CA ALA A 310 -7.26 -11.68 11.80
C ALA A 310 -8.56 -12.47 11.54
N ARG A 311 -9.67 -12.05 12.16
CA ARG A 311 -11.00 -12.64 11.88
C ARG A 311 -11.42 -12.43 10.43
N ARG A 312 -11.25 -11.22 9.89
CA ARG A 312 -11.56 -10.93 8.49
C ARG A 312 -10.67 -11.72 7.51
N MET A 313 -9.41 -11.98 7.89
CA MET A 313 -8.54 -12.86 7.10
C MET A 313 -9.12 -14.28 7.01
N LEU A 314 -9.58 -14.85 8.12
CA LEU A 314 -10.25 -16.16 8.12
C LEU A 314 -11.55 -16.15 7.29
N ASP A 315 -12.33 -15.08 7.36
CA ASP A 315 -13.55 -14.94 6.55
C ASP A 315 -13.22 -14.91 5.04
N HIS A 316 -12.12 -14.27 4.62
CA HIS A 316 -11.64 -14.32 3.23
C HIS A 316 -11.18 -15.73 2.83
N VAL A 317 -10.43 -16.41 3.69
CA VAL A 317 -9.89 -17.75 3.42
C VAL A 317 -11.01 -18.77 3.26
N PHE A 318 -11.91 -18.89 4.25
CA PHE A 318 -13.04 -19.80 4.21
C PHE A 318 -14.19 -19.34 3.28
N GLY A 319 -14.11 -18.13 2.76
CA GLY A 319 -15.00 -17.60 1.73
C GLY A 319 -14.42 -17.77 0.32
N ARG A 320 -13.63 -16.81 -0.11
CA ARG A 320 -13.08 -16.72 -1.49
C ARG A 320 -12.09 -17.83 -1.80
N GLN A 321 -11.12 -18.05 -0.91
CA GLN A 321 -10.01 -18.96 -1.17
C GLN A 321 -10.40 -20.44 -1.02
N ARG A 322 -11.51 -20.74 -0.36
CA ARG A 322 -12.03 -22.10 -0.15
C ARG A 322 -12.20 -22.88 -1.45
N ARG A 323 -12.56 -22.21 -2.56
CA ARG A 323 -12.83 -22.89 -3.85
C ARG A 323 -11.63 -23.73 -4.36
N ASN A 324 -10.41 -23.45 -3.92
CA ASN A 324 -9.18 -24.12 -4.36
C ASN A 324 -8.20 -24.38 -3.20
N LEU A 325 -8.70 -24.94 -2.08
CA LEU A 325 -7.90 -25.27 -0.90
C LEU A 325 -6.78 -26.28 -1.25
N GLY A 326 -5.56 -26.00 -0.79
CA GLY A 326 -4.39 -26.82 -0.97
C GLY A 326 -3.74 -26.71 -2.36
N VAL A 327 -4.20 -25.77 -3.20
CA VAL A 327 -3.55 -25.47 -4.47
C VAL A 327 -2.36 -24.56 -4.20
N HIS A 328 -1.25 -24.80 -4.93
CA HIS A 328 0.04 -24.11 -4.78
C HIS A 328 -0.10 -22.59 -4.71
N SER A 329 -0.64 -21.94 -5.74
CA SER A 329 -0.91 -20.51 -5.68
C SER A 329 -2.22 -20.11 -6.36
N ARG A 330 -2.79 -19.01 -5.88
CA ARG A 330 -4.09 -18.49 -6.33
C ARG A 330 -4.03 -16.99 -6.55
N PHE A 331 -4.94 -16.50 -7.36
CA PHE A 331 -5.25 -15.08 -7.42
C PHE A 331 -6.06 -14.63 -6.20
N ILE A 332 -6.14 -13.34 -5.98
CA ILE A 332 -6.91 -12.73 -4.88
C ILE A 332 -8.41 -13.10 -4.90
N ASP A 333 -8.96 -13.48 -6.06
CA ASP A 333 -10.34 -13.95 -6.22
C ASP A 333 -10.54 -15.45 -5.93
N GLY A 334 -9.47 -16.15 -5.56
CA GLY A 334 -9.47 -17.59 -5.27
C GLY A 334 -9.35 -18.49 -6.51
N THR A 335 -9.22 -17.95 -7.73
CA THR A 335 -8.93 -18.77 -8.91
C THR A 335 -7.47 -19.21 -8.93
N VAL A 336 -7.20 -20.36 -9.54
CA VAL A 336 -5.86 -20.94 -9.62
C VAL A 336 -4.93 -20.04 -10.44
N LEU A 337 -3.78 -19.70 -9.88
CA LEU A 337 -2.68 -19.03 -10.58
C LEU A 337 -1.70 -20.09 -11.10
N GLU A 338 -1.13 -20.89 -10.21
CA GLU A 338 -0.25 -21.99 -10.54
C GLU A 338 -0.83 -23.29 -9.98
N PRO A 339 -1.06 -24.29 -10.81
CA PRO A 339 -1.59 -25.58 -10.34
C PRO A 339 -0.52 -26.35 -9.56
N GLY A 340 -0.96 -27.21 -8.70
CA GLY A 340 -0.14 -28.05 -7.86
C GLY A 340 -0.81 -28.20 -6.50
N PHE A 341 -0.45 -29.23 -5.78
CA PHE A 341 -0.96 -29.46 -4.43
C PHE A 341 0.18 -29.40 -3.43
N GLU A 342 -0.02 -28.64 -2.36
CA GLU A 342 0.90 -28.58 -1.24
C GLU A 342 0.17 -28.84 0.07
N LEU A 343 0.79 -29.65 0.93
CA LEU A 343 0.19 -30.05 2.20
C LEU A 343 0.10 -28.91 3.20
N ASP A 344 1.10 -28.06 3.25
CA ASP A 344 1.12 -26.88 4.12
C ASP A 344 0.12 -25.82 3.67
N GLU A 345 -0.07 -25.64 2.35
CA GLU A 345 -1.16 -24.81 1.79
C GLU A 345 -2.55 -25.33 2.20
N LEU A 346 -2.72 -26.66 2.23
CA LEU A 346 -3.98 -27.29 2.66
C LEU A 346 -4.22 -27.08 4.16
N MET A 347 -3.17 -27.19 4.99
CA MET A 347 -3.32 -27.21 6.46
C MET A 347 -3.29 -25.83 7.10
N ALA A 348 -2.71 -24.82 6.45
CA ALA A 348 -2.56 -23.49 6.98
C ALA A 348 -3.89 -22.85 7.47
N PRO A 349 -5.02 -22.97 6.75
CA PRO A 349 -6.31 -22.45 7.23
C PRO A 349 -6.77 -23.05 8.57
N VAL A 350 -6.58 -24.35 8.80
CA VAL A 350 -6.97 -25.01 10.05
C VAL A 350 -6.07 -24.58 11.20
N LEU A 351 -4.77 -24.45 10.95
CA LEU A 351 -3.80 -23.99 11.95
C LEU A 351 -4.05 -22.52 12.34
N ALA A 352 -4.38 -21.68 11.37
CA ALA A 352 -4.75 -20.29 11.65
C ALA A 352 -6.06 -20.17 12.44
N LEU A 353 -7.06 -20.98 12.09
CA LEU A 353 -8.34 -21.05 12.79
C LEU A 353 -8.16 -21.50 14.25
N GLU A 354 -7.35 -22.52 14.49
CA GLU A 354 -7.02 -22.99 15.84
C GLU A 354 -6.35 -21.87 16.65
N ARG A 355 -5.31 -21.23 16.11
CA ARG A 355 -4.60 -20.13 16.77
C ARG A 355 -5.54 -18.98 17.10
N TYR A 356 -6.46 -18.63 16.18
CA TYR A 356 -7.42 -17.56 16.40
C TYR A 356 -8.36 -17.90 17.58
N VAL A 357 -8.94 -19.12 17.59
CA VAL A 357 -9.84 -19.55 18.66
C VAL A 357 -9.10 -19.64 20.00
N ALA A 358 -7.88 -20.15 20.01
CA ALA A 358 -7.05 -20.24 21.20
C ALA A 358 -6.72 -18.84 21.78
N ALA A 359 -6.39 -17.88 20.93
CA ALA A 359 -6.02 -16.52 21.37
C ALA A 359 -7.22 -15.67 21.79
N THR A 360 -8.36 -15.82 21.13
CA THR A 360 -9.51 -14.91 21.32
C THR A 360 -10.65 -15.52 22.15
N GLY A 361 -10.73 -16.86 22.22
CA GLY A 361 -11.86 -17.58 22.78
C GLY A 361 -13.14 -17.54 21.91
N ASP A 362 -13.10 -16.92 20.72
CA ASP A 362 -14.23 -16.82 19.79
C ASP A 362 -14.57 -18.17 19.15
N ARG A 363 -15.35 -18.98 19.84
CA ARG A 363 -15.84 -20.25 19.29
C ARG A 363 -17.01 -20.08 18.31
N ALA A 364 -17.60 -18.89 18.20
CA ALA A 364 -18.71 -18.66 17.26
C ALA A 364 -18.22 -18.76 15.79
N VAL A 365 -16.94 -18.51 15.54
CA VAL A 365 -16.34 -18.71 14.20
C VAL A 365 -16.53 -20.15 13.71
N LEU A 366 -16.43 -21.13 14.59
CA LEU A 366 -16.57 -22.56 14.26
C LEU A 366 -18.01 -22.95 13.89
N GLN A 367 -18.99 -22.11 14.21
CA GLN A 367 -20.40 -22.35 13.86
C GLN A 367 -20.78 -21.77 12.48
N LYS A 368 -19.89 -20.97 11.86
CA LYS A 368 -20.13 -20.46 10.51
C LYS A 368 -20.10 -21.61 9.50
N GLU A 369 -21.13 -21.69 8.66
CA GLU A 369 -21.31 -22.76 7.68
C GLU A 369 -20.11 -22.91 6.72
N ASN A 370 -19.60 -21.79 6.19
CA ASN A 370 -18.44 -21.80 5.29
C ASN A 370 -17.15 -22.29 5.98
N VAL A 371 -16.99 -22.02 7.28
CA VAL A 371 -15.83 -22.50 8.06
C VAL A 371 -15.96 -24.00 8.30
N ARG A 372 -17.13 -24.49 8.74
CA ARG A 372 -17.36 -25.93 8.96
C ARG A 372 -17.11 -26.73 7.69
N GLN A 373 -17.75 -26.34 6.59
CA GLN A 373 -17.58 -27.00 5.28
C GLN A 373 -16.14 -26.93 4.81
N GLY A 374 -15.44 -25.78 4.99
CA GLY A 374 -14.03 -25.66 4.62
C GLY A 374 -13.12 -26.59 5.41
N VAL A 375 -13.35 -26.74 6.72
CA VAL A 375 -12.60 -27.70 7.56
C VAL A 375 -12.89 -29.14 7.14
N GLU A 376 -14.16 -29.50 6.87
CA GLU A 376 -14.55 -30.81 6.38
C GLU A 376 -13.85 -31.13 5.05
N GLU A 377 -13.86 -30.22 4.08
CA GLU A 377 -13.17 -30.37 2.79
C GLU A 377 -11.64 -30.56 2.94
N ILE A 378 -11.02 -29.81 3.87
CA ILE A 378 -9.58 -29.97 4.18
C ILE A 378 -9.29 -31.36 4.73
N LEU A 379 -10.10 -31.83 5.68
CA LEU A 379 -9.93 -33.16 6.29
C LEU A 379 -10.17 -34.30 5.28
N GLU A 380 -11.14 -34.16 4.39
CA GLU A 380 -11.39 -35.13 3.31
C GLU A 380 -10.19 -35.19 2.35
N LYS A 381 -9.69 -34.04 1.87
CA LYS A 381 -8.51 -33.95 1.00
C LYS A 381 -7.25 -34.51 1.67
N LEU A 382 -7.06 -34.21 2.96
CA LEU A 382 -5.95 -34.74 3.75
C LEU A 382 -6.03 -36.28 3.84
N THR A 383 -7.21 -36.83 4.20
CA THR A 383 -7.43 -38.25 4.32
C THR A 383 -7.17 -38.97 3.01
N ALA A 384 -7.61 -38.43 1.88
CA ALA A 384 -7.41 -39.00 0.55
C ALA A 384 -5.92 -39.08 0.13
N ARG A 385 -5.04 -38.31 0.78
CA ARG A 385 -3.59 -38.26 0.49
C ARG A 385 -2.75 -39.04 1.48
N ARG A 386 -3.38 -39.77 2.37
CA ARG A 386 -2.67 -40.64 3.32
C ARG A 386 -2.23 -41.91 2.63
N HIS A 387 -0.92 -42.14 2.58
CA HIS A 387 -0.36 -43.37 1.99
C HIS A 387 -0.75 -44.59 2.84
N PRO A 388 -1.35 -45.63 2.22
CA PRO A 388 -1.97 -46.74 2.98
C PRO A 388 -0.99 -47.57 3.80
N GLN A 389 0.27 -47.68 3.39
CA GLN A 389 1.27 -48.53 4.04
C GLN A 389 2.12 -47.74 5.05
N THR A 390 2.52 -46.49 4.73
CA THR A 390 3.41 -45.68 5.58
C THR A 390 2.67 -44.82 6.54
N ALA A 391 1.38 -44.57 6.31
CA ALA A 391 0.54 -43.60 7.01
C ALA A 391 1.02 -42.16 6.92
N LEU A 392 2.01 -41.85 6.07
CA LEU A 392 2.45 -40.51 5.74
C LEU A 392 1.49 -39.84 4.73
N TYR A 393 1.51 -38.52 4.68
CA TYR A 393 0.73 -37.76 3.72
C TYR A 393 1.59 -37.40 2.52
N GLU A 394 1.00 -37.49 1.32
CA GLU A 394 1.64 -37.11 0.07
C GLU A 394 1.49 -35.59 -0.15
N THR A 395 2.58 -34.97 -0.53
CA THR A 395 2.63 -33.56 -0.95
C THR A 395 3.09 -33.45 -2.40
N CYS A 396 3.11 -32.26 -2.97
CA CYS A 396 3.55 -32.05 -4.35
C CYS A 396 5.07 -32.33 -4.48
N LEU A 397 5.44 -33.06 -5.55
CA LEU A 397 6.83 -33.39 -5.86
C LEU A 397 7.63 -32.20 -6.43
N LEU A 398 6.99 -31.10 -6.81
CA LEU A 398 7.67 -29.95 -7.43
C LEU A 398 8.76 -29.36 -6.54
N TYR A 399 8.53 -29.31 -5.22
CA TYR A 399 9.50 -28.78 -4.27
C TYR A 399 10.57 -29.78 -3.82
N THR A 400 10.33 -31.06 -3.97
CA THR A 400 11.34 -32.08 -3.63
C THR A 400 12.35 -32.28 -4.74
N SER A 401 12.02 -31.95 -5.99
CA SER A 401 12.97 -31.98 -7.11
C SER A 401 13.89 -30.75 -7.12
N ASP A 402 13.36 -29.56 -6.84
CA ASP A 402 14.16 -28.32 -6.83
C ASP A 402 15.13 -28.25 -5.64
N ALA A 403 14.75 -28.81 -4.49
CA ALA A 403 15.63 -28.88 -3.33
C ALA A 403 16.75 -29.95 -3.44
N ALA A 404 16.68 -30.83 -4.42
CA ALA A 404 17.70 -31.86 -4.66
C ALA A 404 18.71 -31.45 -5.77
N ASP A 405 18.40 -30.39 -6.53
CA ASP A 405 19.26 -29.87 -7.62
C ASP A 405 20.04 -28.59 -7.22
N GLU A 406 19.85 -28.07 -6.00
CA GLU A 406 20.69 -27.03 -5.37
C GLU A 406 21.61 -27.68 -4.30
#